data_b0a703029faae04cca2d4673aaa3b3e1
#
_entry.id   b0a703029faae04cca2d4673aaa3b3e1
#
_cell.length_a   1.000
_cell.length_b   1.000
_cell.length_c   1.000
_cell.angle_alpha   90.00
_cell.angle_beta   90.00
_cell.angle_gamma   90.00
#
_symmetry.space_group_name_H-M   'P 1'
#
loop_
_entity.id
_entity.type
_entity.pdbx_description
1 polymer ?
#
loop_
_entity_poly.entity_id
_entity_poly.type
_entity_poly.pdbx_seq_one_letter_code
_entity_poly.pdbx_strand_id
1 'polypeptide(L)'
;MKKGIFTLVAFVFCLSFSMAQVDPRQSPPPTSANVGSSPVQAGNWIVGGSIGSLGYNFTTESFGVVLNPRAGYFIFDDLAVGLGVTVGLQTIPDFDNIWSYGVTPFVRYYFPEGATATSRFFGEAEAGLAGSTEASDASFLAGLRLGYAHFISNNVAIEGTFGYTYSRANINTGASVTGLAVGLGFQIYLPGRANR
;
A
#
# COMPACT_ATOMS: atom_id res chain seq x y z
N MET A 1 -26.73 20.32 8.98
CA MET A 1 -25.82 19.20 8.73
C MET A 1 -24.40 19.38 9.28
N LYS A 2 -23.82 20.61 9.32
CA LYS A 2 -22.44 20.85 9.86
C LYS A 2 -22.25 20.45 11.36
N LYS A 3 -23.30 20.51 12.18
CA LYS A 3 -23.23 20.16 13.63
C LYS A 3 -23.11 18.65 13.88
N GLY A 4 -23.67 17.79 13.01
CA GLY A 4 -23.61 16.33 13.16
C GLY A 4 -22.23 15.74 12.89
N ILE A 5 -21.48 16.30 11.95
CA ILE A 5 -20.13 15.84 11.59
C ILE A 5 -19.14 16.13 12.72
N PHE A 6 -19.27 17.31 13.35
CA PHE A 6 -18.41 17.68 14.48
C PHE A 6 -18.63 16.76 15.70
N THR A 7 -19.89 16.35 15.91
CA THR A 7 -20.24 15.40 16.99
C THR A 7 -19.68 14.01 16.70
N LEU A 8 -19.71 13.55 15.44
CA LEU A 8 -19.17 12.26 15.05
C LEU A 8 -17.64 12.20 15.21
N VAL A 9 -16.94 13.25 14.76
CA VAL A 9 -15.48 13.36 14.91
C VAL A 9 -15.08 13.43 16.39
N ALA A 10 -15.81 14.18 17.21
CA ALA A 10 -15.57 14.24 18.66
C ALA A 10 -15.83 12.88 19.33
N PHE A 11 -16.85 12.14 18.89
CA PHE A 11 -17.16 10.80 19.42
C PHE A 11 -16.09 9.77 19.09
N VAL A 12 -15.57 9.77 17.86
CA VAL A 12 -14.45 8.93 17.44
C VAL A 12 -13.17 9.26 18.22
N PHE A 13 -12.92 10.54 18.48
CA PHE A 13 -11.77 10.99 19.25
C PHE A 13 -11.88 10.59 20.74
N CYS A 14 -13.08 10.63 21.33
CA CYS A 14 -13.31 10.16 22.70
C CYS A 14 -13.14 8.65 22.87
N LEU A 15 -13.50 7.85 21.85
CA LEU A 15 -13.30 6.40 21.87
C LEU A 15 -11.81 6.01 21.89
N SER A 16 -10.94 6.84 21.31
CA SER A 16 -9.49 6.61 21.29
C SER A 16 -8.84 6.75 22.67
N PHE A 17 -9.43 7.53 23.58
CA PHE A 17 -8.91 7.69 24.94
C PHE A 17 -9.35 6.60 25.92
N SER A 18 -10.39 5.83 25.60
CA SER A 18 -10.90 4.76 26.46
C SER A 18 -10.00 3.52 26.51
N MET A 19 -9.06 3.40 25.59
CA MET A 19 -8.12 2.26 25.52
C MET A 19 -6.79 2.49 26.26
N ALA A 20 -6.63 3.64 26.92
CA ALA A 20 -5.38 4.03 27.59
C ALA A 20 -5.24 3.54 29.04
N GLN A 21 -6.15 2.68 29.55
CA GLN A 21 -5.97 2.05 30.86
C GLN A 21 -5.18 0.74 30.70
N VAL A 22 -3.92 0.87 30.31
CA VAL A 22 -2.97 -0.26 30.37
C VAL A 22 -2.59 -0.45 31.85
N ASP A 23 -2.78 -1.66 32.35
CA ASP A 23 -2.27 -2.05 33.69
C ASP A 23 -0.75 -1.78 33.71
N PRO A 24 -0.24 -0.90 34.61
CA PRO A 24 1.18 -0.57 34.65
C PRO A 24 2.09 -1.75 34.99
N ARG A 25 1.53 -2.92 35.30
CA ARG A 25 2.24 -4.17 35.53
C ARG A 25 2.39 -5.04 34.27
N GLN A 26 1.67 -4.74 33.20
CA GLN A 26 1.85 -5.39 31.90
C GLN A 26 2.81 -4.55 31.06
N SER A 27 3.97 -5.11 30.74
CA SER A 27 4.82 -4.50 29.71
C SER A 27 3.99 -4.36 28.44
N PRO A 28 3.94 -3.18 27.81
CA PRO A 28 3.24 -3.02 26.54
C PRO A 28 3.77 -4.05 25.55
N PRO A 29 2.92 -4.66 24.72
CA PRO A 29 3.36 -5.60 23.72
C PRO A 29 4.43 -4.93 22.84
N PRO A 30 5.50 -5.63 22.47
CA PRO A 30 6.54 -5.05 21.65
C PRO A 30 5.93 -4.58 20.32
N THR A 31 6.11 -3.30 19.99
CA THR A 31 5.64 -2.71 18.74
C THR A 31 6.58 -3.00 17.57
N SER A 32 7.64 -3.76 17.81
CA SER A 32 8.66 -4.13 16.83
C SER A 32 9.10 -5.56 17.05
N ALA A 33 9.27 -6.31 15.97
CA ALA A 33 9.76 -7.68 15.99
C ALA A 33 11.15 -7.75 15.35
N ASN A 34 12.06 -8.46 16.03
CA ASN A 34 13.36 -8.83 15.48
C ASN A 34 13.19 -10.02 14.55
N VAL A 35 13.18 -9.79 13.25
CA VAL A 35 12.87 -10.82 12.26
C VAL A 35 14.11 -11.36 11.54
N GLY A 36 15.25 -10.69 11.66
CA GLY A 36 16.45 -11.05 10.91
C GLY A 36 16.18 -11.03 9.40
N SER A 37 16.68 -12.03 8.69
CA SER A 37 16.44 -12.22 7.26
C SER A 37 15.23 -13.10 6.95
N SER A 38 14.58 -13.72 7.95
CA SER A 38 13.53 -14.74 7.74
C SER A 38 12.39 -14.30 6.83
N PRO A 39 11.84 -13.08 6.90
CA PRO A 39 10.71 -12.70 6.06
C PRO A 39 11.05 -12.57 4.57
N VAL A 40 12.30 -12.24 4.26
CA VAL A 40 12.75 -11.90 2.90
C VAL A 40 13.58 -13.01 2.23
N GLN A 41 13.49 -14.24 2.74
CA GLN A 41 14.18 -15.41 2.20
C GLN A 41 13.48 -15.93 0.93
N ALA A 42 14.28 -16.50 0.04
CA ALA A 42 13.80 -17.22 -1.14
C ALA A 42 12.74 -18.26 -0.77
N GLY A 43 11.70 -18.37 -1.58
CA GLY A 43 10.59 -19.28 -1.32
C GLY A 43 9.44 -18.71 -0.49
N ASN A 44 9.62 -17.59 0.18
CA ASN A 44 8.55 -16.92 0.92
C ASN A 44 7.62 -16.14 0.00
N TRP A 45 6.43 -15.84 0.50
CA TRP A 45 5.45 -14.99 -0.17
C TRP A 45 5.31 -13.67 0.58
N ILE A 46 5.03 -12.62 -0.17
CA ILE A 46 4.61 -11.32 0.36
C ILE A 46 3.21 -11.03 -0.16
N VAL A 47 2.28 -10.73 0.75
CA VAL A 47 0.88 -10.42 0.42
C VAL A 47 0.45 -9.22 1.25
N GLY A 48 -0.17 -8.25 0.62
CA GLY A 48 -0.63 -7.06 1.33
C GLY A 48 -1.21 -6.03 0.39
N GLY A 49 -0.96 -4.78 0.68
CA GLY A 49 -1.42 -3.69 -0.15
C GLY A 49 -1.29 -2.34 0.52
N SER A 50 -1.79 -1.34 -0.19
CA SER A 50 -1.84 0.04 0.28
C SER A 50 -3.17 0.68 -0.08
N ILE A 51 -3.51 1.73 0.65
CA ILE A 51 -4.57 2.65 0.26
C ILE A 51 -3.90 3.72 -0.59
N GLY A 52 -4.27 3.79 -1.87
CA GLY A 52 -3.72 4.77 -2.81
C GLY A 52 -4.28 6.16 -2.56
N SER A 53 -5.60 6.25 -2.37
CA SER A 53 -6.28 7.48 -1.98
C SER A 53 -7.60 7.16 -1.29
N LEU A 54 -8.00 8.05 -0.40
CA LEU A 54 -9.31 8.06 0.23
C LEU A 54 -9.69 9.53 0.44
N GLY A 55 -10.75 9.99 -0.16
CA GLY A 55 -11.12 11.39 -0.04
C GLY A 55 -12.59 11.66 -0.29
N TYR A 56 -13.07 12.76 0.28
CA TYR A 56 -14.37 13.35 0.03
C TYR A 56 -14.23 14.83 -0.31
N ASN A 57 -14.75 15.22 -1.45
CA ASN A 57 -14.78 16.59 -1.88
C ASN A 57 -16.12 17.22 -1.51
N PHE A 58 -16.11 18.18 -0.59
CA PHE A 58 -17.32 18.84 -0.09
C PHE A 58 -17.97 19.80 -1.09
N THR A 59 -17.24 20.23 -2.13
CA THR A 59 -17.76 21.15 -3.14
C THR A 59 -18.53 20.40 -4.24
N THR A 60 -17.99 19.28 -4.67
CA THR A 60 -18.58 18.42 -5.69
C THR A 60 -19.37 17.26 -5.09
N GLU A 61 -19.40 17.15 -3.76
CA GLU A 61 -20.02 16.04 -3.01
C GLU A 61 -19.56 14.66 -3.49
N SER A 62 -18.35 14.58 -4.06
CA SER A 62 -17.79 13.35 -4.61
C SER A 62 -16.95 12.60 -3.59
N PHE A 63 -17.05 11.27 -3.61
CA PHE A 63 -16.25 10.37 -2.81
C PHE A 63 -15.34 9.54 -3.72
N GLY A 64 -14.09 9.34 -3.30
CA GLY A 64 -13.14 8.51 -4.02
C GLY A 64 -12.34 7.61 -3.08
N VAL A 65 -12.15 6.36 -3.49
CA VAL A 65 -11.27 5.41 -2.83
C VAL A 65 -10.48 4.61 -3.86
N VAL A 66 -9.20 4.41 -3.59
CA VAL A 66 -8.32 3.55 -4.40
C VAL A 66 -7.59 2.59 -3.48
N LEU A 67 -7.71 1.30 -3.79
CA LEU A 67 -7.03 0.21 -3.09
C LEU A 67 -6.04 -0.45 -4.04
N ASN A 68 -4.86 -0.80 -3.51
CA ASN A 68 -3.80 -1.44 -4.27
C ASN A 68 -3.36 -2.75 -3.58
N PRO A 69 -4.17 -3.83 -3.64
CA PRO A 69 -3.74 -5.13 -3.18
C PRO A 69 -2.59 -5.65 -4.04
N ARG A 70 -1.67 -6.40 -3.42
CA ARG A 70 -0.51 -6.97 -4.10
C ARG A 70 -0.10 -8.31 -3.53
N ALA A 71 0.51 -9.13 -4.36
CA ALA A 71 1.13 -10.37 -3.96
C ALA A 71 2.45 -10.56 -4.72
N GLY A 72 3.44 -11.14 -4.05
CA GLY A 72 4.75 -11.41 -4.63
C GLY A 72 5.38 -12.66 -4.03
N TYR A 73 6.43 -13.11 -4.67
CA TYR A 73 7.19 -14.30 -4.31
C TYR A 73 8.69 -13.98 -4.33
N PHE A 74 9.40 -14.39 -3.30
CA PHE A 74 10.84 -14.22 -3.21
C PHE A 74 11.53 -15.28 -4.05
N ILE A 75 12.07 -14.85 -5.21
CA ILE A 75 12.80 -15.72 -6.13
C ILE A 75 14.25 -15.94 -5.70
N PHE A 76 14.82 -15.00 -4.98
CA PHE A 76 16.10 -15.06 -4.28
C PHE A 76 15.93 -14.40 -2.90
N ASP A 77 16.91 -14.60 -2.02
CA ASP A 77 16.97 -13.83 -0.78
C ASP A 77 16.98 -12.33 -1.13
N ASP A 78 16.18 -11.57 -0.41
CA ASP A 78 16.00 -10.13 -0.57
C ASP A 78 15.38 -9.67 -1.91
N LEU A 79 15.08 -10.58 -2.87
CA LEU A 79 14.52 -10.22 -4.17
C LEU A 79 13.16 -10.89 -4.41
N ALA A 80 12.12 -10.08 -4.46
CA ALA A 80 10.77 -10.51 -4.76
C ALA A 80 10.29 -10.01 -6.14
N VAL A 81 9.51 -10.84 -6.82
CA VAL A 81 8.72 -10.47 -8.00
C VAL A 81 7.25 -10.67 -7.70
N GLY A 82 6.39 -9.85 -8.26
CA GLY A 82 4.98 -9.95 -7.94
C GLY A 82 4.05 -9.19 -8.85
N LEU A 83 2.80 -9.16 -8.45
CA LEU A 83 1.72 -8.50 -9.15
C LEU A 83 0.94 -7.62 -8.19
N GLY A 84 0.75 -6.37 -8.53
CA GLY A 84 -0.17 -5.45 -7.91
C GLY A 84 -1.45 -5.33 -8.74
N VAL A 85 -2.57 -5.11 -8.07
CA VAL A 85 -3.84 -4.79 -8.69
C VAL A 85 -4.31 -3.46 -8.12
N THR A 86 -4.79 -2.57 -8.96
CA THR A 86 -5.43 -1.33 -8.53
C THR A 86 -6.93 -1.48 -8.73
N VAL A 87 -7.70 -1.14 -7.72
CA VAL A 87 -9.16 -1.02 -7.79
C VAL A 87 -9.56 0.31 -7.18
N GLY A 88 -10.19 1.15 -7.97
CA GLY A 88 -10.68 2.46 -7.54
C GLY A 88 -12.16 2.64 -7.84
N LEU A 89 -12.81 3.40 -6.98
CA LEU A 89 -14.19 3.84 -7.13
C LEU A 89 -14.25 5.34 -6.88
N GLN A 90 -14.87 6.06 -7.78
CA GLN A 90 -15.25 7.45 -7.59
C GLN A 90 -16.76 7.60 -7.82
N THR A 91 -17.44 8.20 -6.86
CA THR A 91 -18.86 8.51 -6.93
C THR A 91 -19.04 10.03 -7.00
N ILE A 92 -19.85 10.49 -7.94
CA ILE A 92 -20.21 11.90 -8.12
C ILE A 92 -21.74 11.94 -8.16
N PRO A 93 -22.43 12.82 -7.39
CA PRO A 93 -23.87 12.97 -7.47
C PRO A 93 -24.33 13.26 -8.90
N ASP A 94 -25.43 12.68 -9.30
CA ASP A 94 -26.06 12.83 -10.62
C ASP A 94 -25.24 12.31 -11.82
N PHE A 95 -24.12 11.62 -11.57
CA PHE A 95 -23.30 10.96 -12.59
C PHE A 95 -23.12 9.47 -12.29
N ASP A 96 -22.80 8.69 -13.31
CA ASP A 96 -22.45 7.29 -13.14
C ASP A 96 -21.14 7.13 -12.36
N ASN A 97 -21.06 6.07 -11.58
CA ASN A 97 -19.86 5.75 -10.82
C ASN A 97 -18.69 5.41 -11.75
N ILE A 98 -17.54 6.03 -11.49
CA ILE A 98 -16.32 5.77 -12.23
C ILE A 98 -15.52 4.69 -11.50
N TRP A 99 -15.31 3.57 -12.17
CA TRP A 99 -14.42 2.52 -11.71
C TRP A 99 -13.07 2.63 -12.41
N SER A 100 -11.99 2.50 -11.65
CA SER A 100 -10.64 2.38 -12.17
C SER A 100 -10.06 1.03 -11.78
N TYR A 101 -9.31 0.43 -12.67
CA TYR A 101 -8.67 -0.87 -12.49
C TYR A 101 -7.30 -0.87 -13.14
N GLY A 102 -6.39 -1.67 -12.60
CA GLY A 102 -5.04 -1.79 -13.15
C GLY A 102 -4.36 -3.05 -12.69
N VAL A 103 -3.37 -3.46 -13.46
CA VAL A 103 -2.50 -4.60 -13.16
C VAL A 103 -1.06 -4.16 -13.36
N THR A 104 -0.22 -4.39 -12.34
CA THR A 104 1.11 -3.83 -12.27
C THR A 104 2.09 -4.88 -11.77
N PRO A 105 2.76 -5.63 -12.65
CA PRO A 105 3.95 -6.38 -12.31
C PRO A 105 4.98 -5.51 -11.59
N PHE A 106 5.63 -6.05 -10.58
CA PHE A 106 6.69 -5.36 -9.86
C PHE A 106 7.87 -6.28 -9.55
N VAL A 107 9.02 -5.65 -9.37
CA VAL A 107 10.23 -6.24 -8.83
C VAL A 107 10.63 -5.42 -7.60
N ARG A 108 10.89 -6.07 -6.47
CA ARG A 108 11.27 -5.43 -5.21
C ARG A 108 12.55 -6.06 -4.68
N TYR A 109 13.51 -5.22 -4.34
CA TYR A 109 14.76 -5.62 -3.71
C TYR A 109 14.88 -5.00 -2.33
N TYR A 110 15.12 -5.83 -1.32
CA TYR A 110 15.35 -5.42 0.05
C TYR A 110 16.84 -5.26 0.28
N PHE A 111 17.24 -4.10 0.79
CA PHE A 111 18.64 -3.89 1.14
C PHE A 111 18.99 -4.73 2.35
N PRO A 112 20.08 -5.52 2.28
CA PRO A 112 20.48 -6.41 3.36
C PRO A 112 20.77 -5.62 4.64
N GLU A 113 20.22 -6.11 5.75
CA GLU A 113 20.49 -5.61 7.09
C GLU A 113 20.92 -6.76 8.00
N GLY A 114 21.44 -6.43 9.20
CA GLY A 114 21.89 -7.43 10.15
C GLY A 114 20.80 -8.38 10.63
N ALA A 115 21.19 -9.50 11.22
CA ALA A 115 20.30 -10.58 11.65
C ALA A 115 19.27 -10.17 12.73
N THR A 116 19.43 -9.02 13.36
CA THR A 116 18.51 -8.47 14.38
C THR A 116 17.64 -7.33 13.84
N ALA A 117 17.56 -7.20 12.52
CA ALA A 117 16.82 -6.11 11.91
C ALA A 117 15.32 -6.19 12.24
N THR A 118 14.78 -5.07 12.72
CA THR A 118 13.35 -4.86 12.90
C THR A 118 12.72 -4.13 11.72
N SER A 119 13.54 -3.76 10.75
CA SER A 119 13.16 -2.94 9.61
C SER A 119 14.04 -3.23 8.40
N ARG A 120 13.51 -2.92 7.23
CA ARG A 120 14.21 -3.06 5.95
C ARG A 120 13.92 -1.88 5.06
N PHE A 121 14.96 -1.34 4.44
CA PHE A 121 14.80 -0.50 3.27
C PHE A 121 14.64 -1.37 2.03
N PHE A 122 13.88 -0.91 1.07
CA PHE A 122 13.73 -1.58 -0.21
C PHE A 122 13.61 -0.58 -1.37
N GLY A 123 14.01 -1.05 -2.54
CA GLY A 123 13.73 -0.42 -3.81
C GLY A 123 12.70 -1.25 -4.59
N GLU A 124 11.79 -0.59 -5.27
CA GLU A 124 10.77 -1.25 -6.09
C GLU A 124 10.65 -0.58 -7.44
N ALA A 125 10.57 -1.38 -8.48
CA ALA A 125 10.23 -0.95 -9.84
C ALA A 125 8.95 -1.66 -10.28
N GLU A 126 8.04 -0.89 -10.89
CA GLU A 126 6.79 -1.45 -11.42
C GLU A 126 6.48 -0.86 -12.79
N ALA A 127 5.76 -1.63 -13.60
CA ALA A 127 5.20 -1.17 -14.86
C ALA A 127 3.92 -1.95 -15.15
N GLY A 128 2.89 -1.30 -15.67
CA GLY A 128 1.62 -1.97 -15.88
C GLY A 128 0.63 -1.20 -16.74
N LEU A 129 -0.58 -1.72 -16.78
CA LEU A 129 -1.70 -1.15 -17.51
C LEU A 129 -2.83 -0.84 -16.54
N ALA A 130 -3.50 0.27 -16.80
CA ALA A 130 -4.70 0.67 -16.07
C ALA A 130 -5.79 1.12 -17.04
N GLY A 131 -7.02 1.11 -16.57
CA GLY A 131 -8.17 1.59 -17.30
C GLY A 131 -9.23 2.12 -16.35
N SER A 132 -10.25 2.75 -16.92
CA SER A 132 -11.43 3.17 -16.18
C SER A 132 -12.70 3.01 -17.03
N THR A 133 -13.86 3.02 -16.39
CA THR A 133 -15.14 2.94 -17.11
C THR A 133 -15.43 4.17 -17.95
N GLU A 134 -14.76 5.28 -17.67
CA GLU A 134 -14.90 6.54 -18.42
C GLU A 134 -13.94 6.63 -19.61
N ALA A 135 -12.77 5.97 -19.52
CA ALA A 135 -11.77 5.99 -20.57
C ALA A 135 -11.91 4.78 -21.50
N SER A 136 -12.00 5.03 -22.81
CA SER A 136 -12.07 3.96 -23.81
C SER A 136 -10.73 3.24 -24.04
N ASP A 137 -9.62 3.89 -23.66
CA ASP A 137 -8.27 3.40 -23.94
C ASP A 137 -7.53 3.02 -22.66
N ALA A 138 -6.67 1.99 -22.77
CA ALA A 138 -5.79 1.62 -21.68
C ALA A 138 -4.68 2.65 -21.47
N SER A 139 -4.40 2.91 -20.21
CA SER A 139 -3.30 3.77 -19.76
C SER A 139 -2.08 2.90 -19.43
N PHE A 140 -0.90 3.36 -19.75
CA PHE A 140 0.35 2.79 -19.28
C PHE A 140 0.79 3.53 -18.01
N LEU A 141 1.29 2.77 -17.03
CA LEU A 141 1.91 3.33 -15.85
C LEU A 141 3.24 2.63 -15.56
N ALA A 142 4.18 3.40 -15.00
CA ALA A 142 5.44 2.89 -14.50
C ALA A 142 5.85 3.66 -13.24
N GLY A 143 6.61 3.03 -12.36
CA GLY A 143 7.03 3.64 -11.12
C GLY A 143 8.35 3.09 -10.61
N LEU A 144 9.11 3.97 -9.94
CA LEU A 144 10.27 3.62 -9.15
C LEU A 144 10.05 4.15 -7.74
N ARG A 145 10.18 3.29 -6.73
CA ARG A 145 9.95 3.65 -5.33
C ARG A 145 11.11 3.20 -4.45
N LEU A 146 11.35 3.98 -3.44
CA LEU A 146 12.11 3.60 -2.25
C LEU A 146 11.13 3.43 -1.10
N GLY A 147 11.34 2.45 -0.27
CA GLY A 147 10.46 2.18 0.85
C GLY A 147 11.20 1.73 2.09
N TYR A 148 10.48 1.82 3.19
CA TYR A 148 10.90 1.38 4.51
C TYR A 148 9.80 0.50 5.09
N ALA A 149 10.14 -0.75 5.39
CA ALA A 149 9.29 -1.73 6.03
C ALA A 149 9.68 -1.87 7.50
N HIS A 150 8.75 -1.61 8.41
CA HIS A 150 8.93 -1.81 9.84
C HIS A 150 8.12 -3.02 10.30
N PHE A 151 8.78 -4.03 10.84
CA PHE A 151 8.14 -5.26 11.28
C PHE A 151 7.51 -5.08 12.66
N ILE A 152 6.20 -5.13 12.73
CA ILE A 152 5.41 -5.10 13.97
C ILE A 152 5.19 -6.50 14.55
N SER A 153 5.38 -7.53 13.74
CA SER A 153 5.42 -8.95 14.15
C SER A 153 6.36 -9.73 13.23
N ASN A 154 6.59 -11.00 13.53
CA ASN A 154 7.49 -11.86 12.73
C ASN A 154 7.08 -11.94 11.23
N ASN A 155 5.83 -11.68 10.92
CA ASN A 155 5.27 -11.88 9.60
C ASN A 155 4.56 -10.64 9.04
N VAL A 156 4.47 -9.55 9.80
CA VAL A 156 3.72 -8.36 9.37
C VAL A 156 4.59 -7.12 9.50
N ALA A 157 4.64 -6.35 8.42
CA ALA A 157 5.29 -5.04 8.40
C ALA A 157 4.32 -3.94 7.97
N ILE A 158 4.52 -2.76 8.53
CA ILE A 158 3.97 -1.50 8.02
C ILE A 158 5.02 -0.88 7.12
N GLU A 159 4.60 -0.39 5.97
CA GLU A 159 5.49 0.15 4.95
C GLU A 159 5.18 1.61 4.65
N GLY A 160 6.22 2.43 4.59
CA GLY A 160 6.19 3.76 4.00
C GLY A 160 6.95 3.74 2.68
N THR A 161 6.42 4.35 1.64
CA THR A 161 7.06 4.43 0.32
C THR A 161 7.08 5.86 -0.20
N PHE A 162 8.14 6.19 -0.92
CA PHE A 162 8.29 7.43 -1.66
C PHE A 162 8.86 7.11 -3.04
N GLY A 163 8.34 7.70 -4.09
CA GLY A 163 8.79 7.39 -5.42
C GLY A 163 8.31 8.32 -6.51
N TYR A 164 8.79 8.02 -7.70
CA TYR A 164 8.45 8.69 -8.94
C TYR A 164 7.51 7.81 -9.75
N THR A 165 6.44 8.40 -10.25
CA THR A 165 5.45 7.74 -11.10
C THR A 165 5.36 8.42 -12.46
N TYR A 166 5.24 7.60 -13.48
CA TYR A 166 4.94 7.98 -14.85
C TYR A 166 3.63 7.34 -15.27
N SER A 167 2.73 8.10 -15.83
CA SER A 167 1.47 7.61 -16.38
C SER A 167 1.22 8.23 -17.74
N ARG A 168 0.69 7.44 -18.66
CA ARG A 168 0.26 7.88 -19.99
C ARG A 168 -1.17 7.43 -20.23
N ALA A 169 -2.09 8.36 -20.25
CA ALA A 169 -3.54 8.11 -20.28
C ALA A 169 -4.01 7.32 -21.51
N ASN A 170 -3.32 7.46 -22.63
CA ASN A 170 -3.55 6.66 -23.83
C ASN A 170 -2.19 6.24 -24.38
N ILE A 171 -1.99 4.95 -24.55
CA ILE A 171 -0.70 4.38 -25.00
C ILE A 171 -0.28 4.96 -26.36
N ASN A 172 -1.25 5.25 -27.23
CA ASN A 172 -0.98 5.65 -28.60
C ASN A 172 -0.84 7.18 -28.77
N THR A 173 -1.65 7.96 -28.08
CA THR A 173 -1.80 9.41 -28.34
C THR A 173 -1.84 10.30 -27.11
N GLY A 174 -1.98 9.72 -25.91
CA GLY A 174 -2.19 10.45 -24.67
C GLY A 174 -0.98 11.25 -24.18
N ALA A 175 -1.24 12.35 -23.52
CA ALA A 175 -0.24 13.11 -22.78
C ALA A 175 0.29 12.28 -21.61
N SER A 176 1.57 12.39 -21.32
CA SER A 176 2.18 11.78 -20.16
C SER A 176 2.08 12.70 -18.94
N VAL A 177 1.82 12.11 -17.78
CA VAL A 177 1.85 12.76 -16.49
C VAL A 177 2.91 12.09 -15.63
N THR A 178 3.71 12.90 -14.98
CA THR A 178 4.77 12.43 -14.06
C THR A 178 4.60 13.10 -12.73
N GLY A 179 4.95 12.41 -11.65
CA GLY A 179 4.82 12.96 -10.32
C GLY A 179 5.58 12.20 -9.26
N LEU A 180 5.65 12.81 -8.08
CA LEU A 180 6.12 12.16 -6.87
C LEU A 180 4.93 11.59 -6.12
N ALA A 181 5.09 10.39 -5.57
CA ALA A 181 4.08 9.70 -4.80
C ALA A 181 4.62 9.27 -3.44
N VAL A 182 3.79 9.39 -2.42
CA VAL A 182 4.01 8.84 -1.08
C VAL A 182 2.93 7.81 -0.82
N GLY A 183 3.28 6.69 -0.22
CA GLY A 183 2.34 5.63 0.09
C GLY A 183 2.55 5.06 1.49
N LEU A 184 1.45 4.60 2.08
CA LEU A 184 1.44 3.81 3.30
C LEU A 184 0.72 2.49 3.02
N GLY A 185 1.29 1.42 3.51
CA GLY A 185 0.75 0.09 3.30
C GLY A 185 1.13 -0.89 4.41
N PHE A 186 0.64 -2.09 4.29
CA PHE A 186 1.06 -3.19 5.13
C PHE A 186 1.33 -4.43 4.27
N GLN A 187 2.24 -5.27 4.76
CA GLN A 187 2.59 -6.53 4.10
C GLN A 187 2.63 -7.66 5.12
N ILE A 188 2.16 -8.81 4.67
CA ILE A 188 2.22 -10.08 5.39
C ILE A 188 3.21 -10.97 4.66
N TYR A 189 4.21 -11.45 5.36
CA TYR A 189 5.24 -12.35 4.85
C TYR A 189 4.89 -13.77 5.26
N LEU A 190 4.62 -14.61 4.30
CA LEU A 190 4.21 -15.99 4.53
C LEU A 190 5.38 -16.92 4.21
N PRO A 191 5.82 -17.78 5.16
CA PRO A 191 6.90 -18.71 4.91
C PRO A 191 6.48 -19.71 3.83
N GLY A 192 7.36 -19.96 2.88
CA GLY A 192 7.20 -20.98 1.87
C GLY A 192 7.28 -22.39 2.46
N ARG A 193 6.84 -23.40 1.70
CA ARG A 193 6.88 -24.81 2.14
C ARG A 193 8.27 -25.31 2.46
N ALA A 194 9.31 -24.77 1.81
CA ALA A 194 10.70 -25.15 2.05
C ALA A 194 11.29 -24.58 3.36
N ASN A 195 10.64 -23.57 3.93
CA ASN A 195 11.12 -22.82 5.11
C ASN A 195 10.23 -23.04 6.35
N ARG A 196 9.45 -24.13 6.36
CA ARG A 196 8.61 -24.55 7.50
C ARG A 196 9.27 -25.61 8.35
#